data_09fdd5d0529dc0d15789dfd16b7c0b94
#
_entry.id   09fdd5d0529dc0d15789dfd16b7c0b94
#
_cell.length_a   1.000
_cell.length_b   1.000
_cell.length_c   1.000
_cell.angle_alpha   90.00
_cell.angle_beta   90.00
_cell.angle_gamma   90.00
#
_symmetry.space_group_name_H-M   'P 1'
#
loop_
_entity.id
_entity.type
_entity.pdbx_description
1 polymer ?
#
loop_
_entity_poly.entity_id
_entity_poly.type
_entity_poly.pdbx_seq_one_letter_code
_entity_poly.pdbx_strand_id
1 'polypeptide(L)'
;MQSPSLSSSSSPSPSPSPLLDALAAHYMAMPPVAAMQPRVLDWEDGCLRMQAPLDANVNDKGCAFGGSLSSLMTIAGWGLAFLRLAEAGLEADIYVADSRVRYLKPVYEDLRVEVRLDTAGESAADAIDLPGALRTKGRASVRMEARTLLADGGVAA
;
A
#
# COMPACT_ATOMS: atom_id res chain seq x y z
N MET A 1 43.17 15.96 31.32
CA MET A 1 41.84 15.35 31.36
C MET A 1 41.18 15.57 30.01
N GLN A 2 41.17 14.55 29.17
CA GLN A 2 40.52 14.59 27.85
C GLN A 2 39.18 13.89 27.97
N SER A 3 38.11 14.58 27.63
CA SER A 3 36.76 14.00 27.53
C SER A 3 36.64 13.21 26.24
N PRO A 4 36.04 12.01 26.26
CA PRO A 4 35.76 11.26 25.02
C PRO A 4 34.55 11.82 24.31
N SER A 5 34.72 12.11 23.04
CA SER A 5 33.66 12.47 22.11
C SER A 5 32.76 11.26 21.87
N LEU A 6 31.49 11.39 22.19
CA LEU A 6 30.46 10.44 21.79
C LEU A 6 30.19 10.63 20.30
N SER A 7 30.72 9.70 19.49
CA SER A 7 30.29 9.55 18.09
C SER A 7 28.90 8.94 18.05
N SER A 8 27.92 9.76 17.67
CA SER A 8 26.57 9.30 17.33
C SER A 8 26.63 8.44 16.06
N SER A 9 26.51 7.14 16.24
CA SER A 9 26.30 6.22 15.13
C SER A 9 24.88 6.44 14.58
N SER A 10 24.78 7.20 13.51
CA SER A 10 23.57 7.24 12.68
C SER A 10 23.44 5.88 12.01
N SER A 11 22.43 5.11 12.39
CA SER A 11 22.03 3.90 11.67
C SER A 11 21.71 4.27 10.22
N PRO A 12 22.24 3.54 9.22
CA PRO A 12 21.89 3.81 7.84
C PRO A 12 20.39 3.56 7.64
N SER A 13 19.70 4.54 7.08
CA SER A 13 18.32 4.35 6.60
C SER A 13 18.34 3.16 5.62
N PRO A 14 17.38 2.20 5.70
CA PRO A 14 17.34 1.11 4.77
C PRO A 14 17.25 1.67 3.35
N SER A 15 18.13 1.20 2.47
CA SER A 15 18.09 1.58 1.06
C SER A 15 16.71 1.19 0.49
N PRO A 16 16.03 2.07 -0.23
CA PRO A 16 14.75 1.74 -0.84
C PRO A 16 14.93 0.51 -1.74
N SER A 17 14.01 -0.45 -1.61
CA SER A 17 14.02 -1.64 -2.45
C SER A 17 13.75 -1.24 -3.90
N PRO A 18 14.49 -1.73 -4.91
CA PRO A 18 14.22 -1.45 -6.31
C PRO A 18 12.77 -1.74 -6.73
N LEU A 19 12.11 -2.69 -6.09
CA LEU A 19 10.70 -3.01 -6.34
C LEU A 19 9.76 -1.89 -5.83
N LEU A 20 10.07 -1.29 -4.68
CA LEU A 20 9.28 -0.17 -4.16
C LEU A 20 9.45 1.08 -5.01
N ASP A 21 10.66 1.33 -5.52
CA ASP A 21 10.92 2.43 -6.45
C ASP A 21 10.16 2.24 -7.78
N ALA A 22 10.15 1.02 -8.31
CA ALA A 22 9.39 0.68 -9.51
C ALA A 22 7.88 0.86 -9.30
N LEU A 23 7.35 0.46 -8.14
CA LEU A 23 5.95 0.67 -7.78
C LEU A 23 5.62 2.17 -7.67
N ALA A 24 6.47 2.95 -6.99
CA ALA A 24 6.28 4.38 -6.85
C ALA A 24 6.29 5.09 -8.22
N ALA A 25 7.22 4.73 -9.11
CA ALA A 25 7.28 5.25 -10.47
C ALA A 25 6.00 4.91 -11.27
N HIS A 26 5.48 3.70 -11.10
CA HIS A 26 4.23 3.27 -11.74
C HIS A 26 3.03 4.11 -11.28
N TYR A 27 2.92 4.40 -9.99
CA TYR A 27 1.87 5.27 -9.46
C TYR A 27 1.95 6.69 -10.01
N MET A 28 3.15 7.24 -10.11
CA MET A 28 3.36 8.60 -10.63
C MET A 28 3.09 8.71 -12.14
N ALA A 29 3.12 7.61 -12.88
CA ALA A 29 2.76 7.57 -14.29
C ALA A 29 1.23 7.63 -14.54
N MET A 30 0.41 7.43 -13.52
CA MET A 30 -1.05 7.51 -13.60
C MET A 30 -1.53 8.89 -13.09
N PRO A 31 -2.00 9.81 -13.96
CA PRO A 31 -2.36 11.17 -13.53
C PRO A 31 -3.34 11.25 -12.35
N PRO A 32 -4.43 10.45 -12.27
CA PRO A 32 -5.32 10.49 -11.12
C PRO A 32 -4.67 10.04 -9.82
N VAL A 33 -3.75 9.09 -9.89
CA VAL A 33 -3.00 8.57 -8.74
C VAL A 33 -1.94 9.58 -8.31
N ALA A 34 -1.18 10.13 -9.28
CA ALA A 34 -0.17 11.13 -9.02
C ALA A 34 -0.76 12.39 -8.33
N ALA A 35 -1.99 12.77 -8.67
CA ALA A 35 -2.68 13.90 -8.04
C ALA A 35 -2.93 13.70 -6.53
N MET A 36 -3.05 12.46 -6.06
CA MET A 36 -3.17 12.14 -4.63
C MET A 36 -1.83 12.23 -3.88
N GLN A 37 -0.71 12.31 -4.60
CA GLN A 37 0.66 12.33 -4.07
C GLN A 37 0.97 11.13 -3.14
N PRO A 38 0.69 9.88 -3.58
CA PRO A 38 0.92 8.71 -2.75
C PRO A 38 2.42 8.47 -2.55
N ARG A 39 2.77 7.96 -1.38
CA ARG A 39 4.12 7.50 -1.04
C ARG A 39 4.06 6.05 -0.62
N VAL A 40 4.91 5.23 -1.19
CA VAL A 40 5.15 3.87 -0.71
C VAL A 40 6.11 3.98 0.47
N LEU A 41 5.72 3.49 1.62
CA LEU A 41 6.54 3.55 2.84
C LEU A 41 7.43 2.32 2.96
N ASP A 42 6.82 1.17 3.02
CA ASP A 42 7.49 -0.12 3.16
C ASP A 42 6.61 -1.28 2.69
N TRP A 43 7.26 -2.42 2.50
CA TRP A 43 6.62 -3.71 2.27
C TRP A 43 7.34 -4.76 3.10
N GLU A 44 6.75 -5.08 4.24
CA GLU A 44 7.32 -6.00 5.22
C GLU A 44 6.25 -6.96 5.74
N ASP A 45 6.62 -8.20 6.02
CA ASP A 45 5.73 -9.23 6.58
C ASP A 45 4.40 -9.40 5.81
N GLY A 46 4.48 -9.29 4.47
CA GLY A 46 3.31 -9.40 3.60
C GLY A 46 2.34 -8.21 3.68
N CYS A 47 2.75 -7.12 4.33
CA CYS A 47 2.00 -5.87 4.44
C CYS A 47 2.64 -4.77 3.61
N LEU A 48 1.91 -4.18 2.69
CA LEU A 48 2.31 -2.95 2.02
C LEU A 48 1.71 -1.76 2.76
N ARG A 49 2.56 -0.78 3.11
CA ARG A 49 2.15 0.47 3.75
C ARG A 49 2.36 1.64 2.83
N MET A 50 1.37 2.51 2.77
CA MET A 50 1.37 3.70 1.93
C MET A 50 0.83 4.90 2.71
N GLN A 51 1.20 6.09 2.25
CA GLN A 51 0.74 7.36 2.79
C GLN A 51 0.41 8.33 1.66
N ALA A 52 -0.52 9.25 1.91
CA ALA A 52 -0.78 10.40 1.05
C ALA A 52 -1.08 11.62 1.92
N PRO A 53 -0.65 12.85 1.52
CA PRO A 53 -0.87 14.05 2.31
C PRO A 53 -2.35 14.42 2.33
N LEU A 54 -2.84 14.91 3.48
CA LEU A 54 -4.22 15.38 3.60
C LEU A 54 -4.52 16.53 2.64
N ASP A 55 -3.60 17.48 2.50
CA ASP A 55 -3.82 18.69 1.68
C ASP A 55 -4.16 18.40 0.22
N ALA A 56 -3.57 17.35 -0.36
CA ALA A 56 -3.89 16.91 -1.73
C ALA A 56 -5.19 16.08 -1.80
N ASN A 57 -5.77 15.70 -0.66
CA ASN A 57 -6.87 14.74 -0.55
C ASN A 57 -8.03 15.22 0.33
N VAL A 58 -8.05 16.51 0.65
CA VAL A 58 -9.04 17.10 1.55
C VAL A 58 -10.39 17.33 0.84
N ASN A 59 -11.47 17.17 1.58
CA ASN A 59 -12.82 17.50 1.13
C ASN A 59 -13.26 18.92 1.63
N ASP A 60 -14.52 19.27 1.34
CA ASP A 60 -15.14 20.52 1.75
C ASP A 60 -15.32 20.71 3.28
N LYS A 61 -15.07 19.67 4.07
CA LYS A 61 -15.19 19.67 5.55
C LYS A 61 -13.83 19.68 6.26
N GLY A 62 -12.73 19.75 5.50
CA GLY A 62 -11.38 19.75 6.04
C GLY A 62 -10.87 18.35 6.47
N CYS A 63 -11.58 17.28 6.16
CA CYS A 63 -11.09 15.91 6.36
C CYS A 63 -10.84 15.23 5.01
N ALA A 64 -10.22 14.06 5.04
CA ALA A 64 -9.93 13.31 3.83
C ALA A 64 -11.20 13.03 3.01
N PHE A 65 -11.11 13.26 1.71
CA PHE A 65 -12.16 12.91 0.76
C PHE A 65 -12.32 11.39 0.71
N GLY A 66 -13.55 10.90 0.85
CA GLY A 66 -13.83 9.45 0.83
C GLY A 66 -13.39 8.78 -0.46
N GLY A 67 -13.47 9.48 -1.60
CA GLY A 67 -12.94 9.01 -2.87
C GLY A 67 -11.41 8.82 -2.85
N SER A 68 -10.66 9.71 -2.21
CA SER A 68 -9.22 9.56 -2.03
C SER A 68 -8.88 8.38 -1.13
N LEU A 69 -9.62 8.17 -0.02
CA LEU A 69 -9.44 7.02 0.85
C LEU A 69 -9.65 5.71 0.10
N SER A 70 -10.77 5.58 -0.62
CA SER A 70 -11.06 4.36 -1.39
C SER A 70 -10.05 4.14 -2.52
N SER A 71 -9.63 5.21 -3.20
CA SER A 71 -8.63 5.12 -4.26
C SER A 71 -7.27 4.70 -3.71
N LEU A 72 -6.81 5.28 -2.60
CA LEU A 72 -5.54 4.93 -1.98
C LEU A 72 -5.53 3.47 -1.51
N MET A 73 -6.61 2.98 -0.89
CA MET A 73 -6.76 1.57 -0.51
C MET A 73 -6.76 0.66 -1.75
N THR A 74 -7.41 1.06 -2.83
CA THR A 74 -7.48 0.29 -4.07
C THR A 74 -6.10 0.16 -4.73
N ILE A 75 -5.35 1.28 -4.86
CA ILE A 75 -4.01 1.22 -5.46
C ILE A 75 -3.01 0.53 -4.55
N ALA A 76 -3.20 0.56 -3.23
CA ALA A 76 -2.39 -0.23 -2.30
C ALA A 76 -2.59 -1.74 -2.55
N GLY A 77 -3.83 -2.19 -2.73
CA GLY A 77 -4.11 -3.58 -3.11
C GLY A 77 -3.49 -3.96 -4.44
N TRP A 78 -3.65 -3.12 -5.47
CA TRP A 78 -3.02 -3.30 -6.77
C TRP A 78 -1.49 -3.40 -6.63
N GLY A 79 -0.88 -2.51 -5.85
CA GLY A 79 0.56 -2.47 -5.61
C GLY A 79 1.08 -3.71 -4.88
N LEU A 80 0.32 -4.26 -3.93
CA LEU A 80 0.69 -5.50 -3.26
C LEU A 80 0.73 -6.68 -4.24
N ALA A 81 -0.26 -6.78 -5.16
CA ALA A 81 -0.24 -7.78 -6.22
C ALA A 81 0.97 -7.59 -7.15
N PHE A 82 1.24 -6.35 -7.57
CA PHE A 82 2.40 -6.00 -8.39
C PHE A 82 3.71 -6.46 -7.74
N LEU A 83 3.94 -6.13 -6.47
CA LEU A 83 5.15 -6.50 -5.74
C LEU A 83 5.32 -8.02 -5.63
N ARG A 84 4.23 -8.74 -5.32
CA ARG A 84 4.25 -10.21 -5.23
C ARG A 84 4.62 -10.89 -6.54
N LEU A 85 4.12 -10.36 -7.66
CA LEU A 85 4.45 -10.90 -8.98
C LEU A 85 5.86 -10.51 -9.41
N ALA A 86 6.24 -9.25 -9.22
CA ALA A 86 7.58 -8.76 -9.57
C ALA A 86 8.69 -9.47 -8.78
N GLU A 87 8.49 -9.75 -7.49
CA GLU A 87 9.42 -10.55 -6.68
C GLU A 87 9.61 -11.97 -7.25
N ALA A 88 8.57 -12.53 -7.85
CA ALA A 88 8.63 -13.85 -8.50
C ALA A 88 9.10 -13.78 -9.97
N GLY A 89 9.50 -12.58 -10.47
CA GLY A 89 9.92 -12.37 -11.86
C GLY A 89 8.78 -12.54 -12.86
N LEU A 90 7.54 -12.24 -12.45
CA LEU A 90 6.34 -12.33 -13.28
C LEU A 90 5.76 -10.95 -13.58
N GLU A 91 5.20 -10.82 -14.78
CA GLU A 91 4.39 -9.69 -15.20
C GLU A 91 2.98 -10.18 -15.54
N ALA A 92 1.97 -9.41 -15.17
CA ALA A 92 0.59 -9.68 -15.53
C ALA A 92 -0.23 -8.39 -15.49
N ASP A 93 -1.31 -8.38 -16.26
CA ASP A 93 -2.32 -7.32 -16.15
C ASP A 93 -3.12 -7.52 -14.86
N ILE A 94 -3.12 -6.49 -14.01
CA ILE A 94 -3.78 -6.52 -12.71
C ILE A 94 -5.03 -5.62 -12.78
N TYR A 95 -6.18 -6.18 -12.53
CA TYR A 95 -7.46 -5.47 -12.52
C TYR A 95 -8.15 -5.65 -11.18
N VAL A 96 -8.84 -4.59 -10.74
CA VAL A 96 -9.73 -4.67 -9.58
C VAL A 96 -11.09 -5.16 -10.07
N ALA A 97 -11.51 -6.33 -9.60
CA ALA A 97 -12.79 -6.93 -9.99
C ALA A 97 -13.96 -6.30 -9.22
N ASP A 98 -13.78 -6.15 -7.91
CA ASP A 98 -14.72 -5.47 -7.04
C ASP A 98 -13.99 -4.87 -5.83
N SER A 99 -14.66 -3.95 -5.13
CA SER A 99 -14.21 -3.41 -3.87
C SER A 99 -15.39 -3.03 -2.98
N ARG A 100 -15.23 -3.22 -1.68
CA ARG A 100 -16.21 -2.80 -0.68
C ARG A 100 -15.50 -1.97 0.38
N VAL A 101 -15.93 -0.74 0.53
CA VAL A 101 -15.36 0.19 1.53
C VAL A 101 -16.41 0.52 2.59
N ARG A 102 -15.98 0.54 3.84
CA ARG A 102 -16.79 0.99 4.97
C ARG A 102 -16.03 2.13 5.66
N TYR A 103 -16.60 3.32 5.62
CA TYR A 103 -16.06 4.49 6.32
C TYR A 103 -16.56 4.49 7.77
N LEU A 104 -15.64 4.55 8.72
CA LEU A 104 -15.93 4.45 10.15
C LEU A 104 -15.75 5.78 10.86
N LYS A 105 -14.71 6.54 10.48
CA LYS A 105 -14.35 7.81 11.11
C LYS A 105 -13.81 8.78 10.05
N PRO A 106 -14.04 10.10 10.20
CA PRO A 106 -13.35 11.10 9.39
C PRO A 106 -11.85 11.13 9.71
N VAL A 107 -11.01 11.41 8.69
CA VAL A 107 -9.55 11.48 8.81
C VAL A 107 -9.14 12.94 8.65
N TYR A 108 -8.56 13.55 9.68
CA TYR A 108 -8.09 14.95 9.72
C TYR A 108 -6.56 15.05 9.71
N GLU A 109 -5.89 14.03 9.25
CA GLU A 109 -4.45 13.89 9.18
C GLU A 109 -4.05 13.23 7.86
N ASP A 110 -2.76 13.09 7.57
CA ASP A 110 -2.28 12.39 6.39
C ASP A 110 -2.87 10.97 6.35
N LEU A 111 -3.28 10.58 5.15
CA LEU A 111 -3.88 9.27 4.91
C LEU A 111 -2.80 8.20 5.03
N ARG A 112 -3.02 7.21 5.88
CA ARG A 112 -2.13 6.05 6.05
C ARG A 112 -2.91 4.79 5.76
N VAL A 113 -2.43 4.00 4.81
CA VAL A 113 -3.06 2.76 4.40
C VAL A 113 -2.09 1.61 4.56
N GLU A 114 -2.58 0.52 5.11
CA GLU A 114 -1.93 -0.78 5.06
C GLU A 114 -2.82 -1.79 4.32
N VAL A 115 -2.20 -2.70 3.59
CA VAL A 115 -2.91 -3.75 2.87
C VAL A 115 -2.19 -5.09 3.01
N ARG A 116 -2.98 -6.14 3.15
CA ARG A 116 -2.54 -7.53 3.21
C ARG A 116 -3.39 -8.41 2.31
N LEU A 117 -2.83 -9.53 1.86
CA LEU A 117 -3.63 -10.59 1.25
C LEU A 117 -4.54 -11.21 2.31
N ASP A 118 -5.81 -11.39 1.96
CA ASP A 118 -6.72 -12.21 2.76
C ASP A 118 -6.41 -13.69 2.45
N THR A 119 -5.83 -14.37 3.43
CA THR A 119 -5.48 -15.79 3.35
C THR A 119 -6.57 -16.70 3.91
N ALA A 120 -7.77 -16.17 4.13
CA ALA A 120 -8.94 -16.93 4.51
C ALA A 120 -9.96 -17.00 3.34
N GLY A 121 -10.86 -17.94 3.38
CA GLY A 121 -11.95 -18.07 2.40
C GLY A 121 -11.58 -18.71 1.08
N GLU A 122 -12.43 -18.50 0.06
CA GLU A 122 -12.37 -19.24 -1.21
C GLU A 122 -11.14 -18.95 -2.07
N SER A 123 -10.54 -17.77 -1.94
CA SER A 123 -9.34 -17.38 -2.69
C SER A 123 -8.03 -17.59 -1.91
N ALA A 124 -8.08 -18.24 -0.74
CA ALA A 124 -6.93 -18.41 0.13
C ALA A 124 -5.75 -19.12 -0.55
N ALA A 125 -6.01 -20.14 -1.33
CA ALA A 125 -4.97 -20.88 -2.03
C ALA A 125 -4.21 -20.00 -3.05
N ASP A 126 -4.92 -19.20 -3.83
CA ASP A 126 -4.32 -18.27 -4.79
C ASP A 126 -3.63 -17.09 -4.07
N ALA A 127 -4.13 -16.67 -2.89
CA ALA A 127 -3.50 -15.65 -2.06
C ALA A 127 -2.17 -16.12 -1.44
N ILE A 128 -2.11 -17.39 -1.02
CA ILE A 128 -0.88 -18.00 -0.45
C ILE A 128 0.19 -18.13 -1.53
N ASP A 129 -0.16 -18.57 -2.73
CA ASP A 129 0.77 -18.74 -3.85
C ASP A 129 0.23 -18.09 -5.14
N LEU A 130 0.11 -16.75 -5.12
CA LEU A 130 -0.31 -15.98 -6.28
C LEU A 130 0.57 -16.23 -7.53
N PRO A 131 1.92 -16.24 -7.44
CA PRO A 131 2.75 -16.56 -8.59
C PRO A 131 2.53 -17.97 -9.16
N GLY A 132 2.39 -18.97 -8.30
CA GLY A 132 2.13 -20.34 -8.71
C GLY A 132 0.76 -20.50 -9.36
N ALA A 133 -0.26 -19.87 -8.81
CA ALA A 133 -1.60 -19.85 -9.40
C ALA A 133 -1.58 -19.25 -10.81
N LEU A 134 -0.89 -18.12 -10.99
CA LEU A 134 -0.76 -17.47 -12.29
C LEU A 134 -0.02 -18.37 -13.29
N ARG A 135 1.11 -18.97 -12.91
CA ARG A 135 1.86 -19.90 -13.78
C ARG A 135 1.04 -21.11 -14.20
N THR A 136 0.25 -21.65 -13.30
CA THR A 136 -0.48 -22.91 -13.52
C THR A 136 -1.79 -22.69 -14.27
N LYS A 137 -2.53 -21.63 -13.93
CA LYS A 137 -3.89 -21.39 -14.42
C LYS A 137 -3.95 -20.30 -15.50
N GLY A 138 -2.85 -19.55 -15.72
CA GLY A 138 -2.82 -18.37 -16.60
C GLY A 138 -3.62 -17.16 -16.07
N ARG A 139 -4.26 -17.32 -14.92
CA ARG A 139 -5.02 -16.28 -14.22
C ARG A 139 -5.09 -16.62 -12.74
N ALA A 140 -5.24 -15.58 -11.91
CA ALA A 140 -5.49 -15.74 -10.48
C ALA A 140 -6.44 -14.64 -10.01
N SER A 141 -7.18 -14.91 -8.95
CA SER A 141 -8.02 -13.92 -8.27
C SER A 141 -7.74 -14.00 -6.78
N VAL A 142 -7.37 -12.89 -6.19
CA VAL A 142 -7.04 -12.80 -4.77
C VAL A 142 -7.89 -11.75 -4.10
N ARG A 143 -8.23 -11.99 -2.84
CA ARG A 143 -8.87 -11.00 -1.97
C ARG A 143 -7.82 -10.34 -1.11
N MET A 144 -8.01 -9.05 -0.87
CA MET A 144 -7.13 -8.25 -0.03
C MET A 144 -7.94 -7.47 0.99
N GLU A 145 -7.37 -7.26 2.16
CA GLU A 145 -7.90 -6.36 3.17
C GLU A 145 -7.00 -5.13 3.23
N ALA A 146 -7.60 -3.96 3.02
CA ALA A 146 -6.94 -2.68 3.18
C ALA A 146 -7.60 -1.91 4.33
N ARG A 147 -6.79 -1.21 5.12
CA ARG A 147 -7.25 -0.39 6.24
C ARG A 147 -6.62 0.98 6.19
N THR A 148 -7.41 2.01 6.44
CA THR A 148 -6.90 3.34 6.74
C THR A 148 -6.72 3.48 8.24
N LEU A 149 -5.50 3.82 8.66
CA LEU A 149 -5.12 3.92 10.07
C LEU A 149 -5.00 5.39 10.49
N LEU A 150 -5.47 5.68 11.69
CA LEU A 150 -5.24 6.95 12.39
C LEU A 150 -3.93 6.91 13.19
N ALA A 151 -3.42 8.08 13.57
CA ALA A 151 -2.19 8.20 14.36
C ALA A 151 -2.30 7.51 15.74
N ASP A 152 -3.51 7.40 16.28
CA ASP A 152 -3.80 6.67 17.54
C ASP A 152 -3.88 5.14 17.36
N GLY A 153 -3.68 4.64 16.14
CA GLY A 153 -3.82 3.23 15.78
C GLY A 153 -5.25 2.77 15.50
N GLY A 154 -6.23 3.68 15.58
CA GLY A 154 -7.62 3.39 15.22
C GLY A 154 -7.80 3.17 13.72
N VAL A 155 -8.80 2.39 13.34
CA VAL A 155 -9.20 2.17 11.95
C VAL A 155 -10.26 3.19 11.56
N ALA A 156 -10.03 3.90 10.45
CA ALA A 156 -10.94 4.92 9.92
C ALA A 156 -11.74 4.44 8.70
N ALA A 157 -11.20 3.49 7.94
CA ALA A 157 -11.88 2.86 6.81
C ALA A 157 -11.29 1.47 6.53
#